data_e613f1a50d68cd5c7a0eef7e8fdcb6c9
#
_entry.id   e613f1a50d68cd5c7a0eef7e8fdcb6c9
#
_cell.length_a   1.000
_cell.length_b   1.000
_cell.length_c   1.000
_cell.angle_alpha   90.00
_cell.angle_beta   90.00
_cell.angle_gamma   90.00
#
_symmetry.space_group_name_H-M   'P 1'
#
loop_
_entity.id
_entity.type
_entity.pdbx_description
1 polymer ?
#
loop_
_entity_poly.entity_id
_entity_poly.type
_entity_poly.pdbx_seq_one_letter_code
_entity_poly.pdbx_strand_id
1 'polypeptide(L)'
;MIKYLETTKEYAQITGYKNLKIKDSKEFVKEIRGKIPHDVWIQFFDSSVVATWQHLLFAIISAQLGFRNQKNISKSIEMETLLYASAKHQIKKAIKNIGVKNDSTEVALIIVAKEIEKINNVLSAISKKIGKKSDGKVLEFSDYKQE
;
A
#
# COMPACT_ATOMS: atom_id res chain seq x y z
N MET A 1 -2.16 -9.46 -7.43
CA MET A 1 -3.17 -8.95 -8.37
C MET A 1 -2.64 -7.66 -9.00
N ILE A 2 -2.57 -7.63 -10.31
CA ILE A 2 -2.07 -6.46 -11.06
C ILE A 2 -3.23 -5.82 -11.80
N LYS A 3 -3.34 -4.49 -11.68
CA LYS A 3 -4.35 -3.68 -12.35
C LYS A 3 -3.68 -2.56 -13.15
N TYR A 4 -4.22 -2.26 -14.32
CA TYR A 4 -3.77 -1.14 -15.13
C TYR A 4 -4.48 0.15 -14.69
N LEU A 5 -3.72 1.23 -14.57
CA LEU A 5 -4.21 2.54 -14.13
C LEU A 5 -4.21 3.50 -15.34
N GLU A 6 -5.37 3.74 -15.92
CA GLU A 6 -5.49 4.62 -17.09
C GLU A 6 -5.11 6.06 -16.77
N THR A 7 -5.34 6.50 -15.53
CA THR A 7 -5.06 7.88 -15.10
C THR A 7 -3.62 8.30 -15.37
N THR A 8 -2.66 7.42 -15.11
CA THR A 8 -1.23 7.70 -15.23
C THR A 8 -0.52 6.77 -16.18
N LYS A 9 -1.22 5.82 -16.79
CA LYS A 9 -0.67 4.75 -17.64
C LYS A 9 0.38 3.92 -16.89
N GLU A 10 0.06 3.60 -15.64
CA GLU A 10 0.88 2.78 -14.77
C GLU A 10 0.13 1.49 -14.42
N TYR A 11 0.85 0.57 -13.77
CA TYR A 11 0.27 -0.65 -13.21
C TYR A 11 0.37 -0.59 -11.69
N ALA A 12 -0.58 -1.24 -11.02
CA ALA A 12 -0.56 -1.39 -9.57
C ALA A 12 -0.65 -2.86 -9.22
N GLN A 13 0.30 -3.33 -8.41
CA GLN A 13 0.19 -4.62 -7.73
C GLN A 13 -0.43 -4.37 -6.36
N ILE A 14 -1.47 -5.13 -6.05
CA ILE A 14 -2.14 -5.07 -4.74
C ILE A 14 -2.08 -6.47 -4.14
N THR A 15 -1.41 -6.61 -3.02
CA THR A 15 -1.20 -7.89 -2.36
C THR A 15 -1.03 -7.69 -0.86
N GLY A 16 -0.61 -8.70 -0.15
CA GLY A 16 -0.40 -8.59 1.29
C GLY A 16 0.50 -9.66 1.85
N TYR A 17 0.79 -9.55 3.13
CA TYR A 17 1.57 -10.52 3.89
C TYR A 17 0.84 -10.79 5.20
N LYS A 18 0.89 -12.03 5.66
CA LYS A 18 0.27 -12.43 6.92
C LYS A 18 1.29 -13.08 7.85
N ASN A 19 0.91 -13.24 9.09
CA ASN A 19 1.73 -13.86 10.14
C ASN A 19 3.06 -13.13 10.32
N LEU A 20 3.02 -11.80 10.29
CA LEU A 20 4.19 -10.97 10.50
C LEU A 20 4.40 -10.71 11.99
N LYS A 21 5.66 -10.43 12.34
CA LYS A 21 6.06 -9.98 13.67
C LYS A 21 6.81 -8.67 13.51
N ILE A 22 6.08 -7.57 13.56
CA ILE A 22 6.65 -6.24 13.38
C ILE A 22 6.96 -5.67 14.77
N LYS A 23 8.23 -5.44 15.06
CA LYS A 23 8.67 -4.85 16.33
C LYS A 23 8.65 -3.33 16.27
N ASP A 24 9.08 -2.77 15.15
CA ASP A 24 9.15 -1.33 14.91
C ASP A 24 8.64 -1.04 13.53
N SER A 25 7.40 -0.53 13.44
CA SER A 25 6.73 -0.30 12.17
C SER A 25 7.42 0.77 11.33
N LYS A 26 7.95 1.82 11.95
CA LYS A 26 8.65 2.88 11.23
C LYS A 26 9.93 2.36 10.59
N GLU A 27 10.69 1.57 11.33
CA GLU A 27 11.93 0.98 10.84
C GLU A 27 11.65 -0.04 9.73
N PHE A 28 10.62 -0.85 9.89
CA PHE A 28 10.18 -1.83 8.89
C PHE A 28 9.92 -1.16 7.54
N VAL A 29 9.12 -0.10 7.53
CA VAL A 29 8.77 0.63 6.30
C VAL A 29 9.99 1.36 5.74
N LYS A 30 10.79 1.99 6.60
CA LYS A 30 11.97 2.75 6.18
C LYS A 30 13.01 1.87 5.50
N GLU A 31 13.30 0.69 6.06
CA GLU A 31 14.26 -0.24 5.47
C GLU A 31 13.84 -0.70 4.08
N ILE A 32 12.56 -1.01 3.92
CA ILE A 32 12.04 -1.45 2.63
C ILE A 32 12.08 -0.30 1.62
N ARG A 33 11.60 0.90 1.99
CA ARG A 33 11.59 2.06 1.11
C ARG A 33 12.98 2.47 0.64
N GLY A 34 13.99 2.31 1.47
CA GLY A 34 15.37 2.64 1.11
C GLY A 34 15.94 1.82 -0.04
N LYS A 35 15.29 0.72 -0.42
CA LYS A 35 15.74 -0.18 -1.47
C LYS A 35 14.87 -0.11 -2.73
N ILE A 36 13.93 0.81 -2.79
CA ILE A 36 12.99 0.92 -3.92
C ILE A 36 13.55 1.89 -4.97
N PRO A 37 13.51 1.54 -6.29
CA PRO A 37 13.90 2.46 -7.34
C PRO A 37 13.03 3.72 -7.36
N HIS A 38 13.57 4.82 -7.89
CA HIS A 38 12.89 6.12 -7.93
C HIS A 38 11.60 6.12 -8.77
N ASP A 39 11.54 5.27 -9.76
CA ASP A 39 10.39 5.21 -10.69
C ASP A 39 9.30 4.22 -10.23
N VAL A 40 9.44 3.70 -9.02
CA VAL A 40 8.46 2.81 -8.39
C VAL A 40 8.08 3.42 -7.04
N TRP A 41 6.80 3.42 -6.72
CA TRP A 41 6.40 3.81 -5.37
C TRP A 41 5.58 2.70 -4.73
N ILE A 42 5.65 2.63 -3.42
CA ILE A 42 4.97 1.62 -2.62
C ILE A 42 4.28 2.28 -1.43
N GLN A 43 3.30 1.58 -0.87
CA GLN A 43 2.71 1.94 0.41
C GLN A 43 2.24 0.67 1.12
N PHE A 44 2.36 0.69 2.42
CA PHE A 44 1.89 -0.38 3.31
C PHE A 44 0.68 0.10 4.11
N PHE A 45 -0.21 -0.83 4.41
CA PHE A 45 -1.39 -0.58 5.23
C PHE A 45 -1.56 -1.73 6.22
N ASP A 46 -2.19 -1.44 7.35
CA ASP A 46 -2.66 -2.51 8.24
C ASP A 46 -3.88 -3.15 7.57
N SER A 47 -3.74 -4.40 7.11
CA SER A 47 -4.80 -5.04 6.34
C SER A 47 -6.05 -5.32 7.14
N SER A 48 -5.97 -5.33 8.47
CA SER A 48 -7.16 -5.55 9.33
C SER A 48 -8.21 -4.46 9.18
N VAL A 49 -7.81 -3.27 8.72
CA VAL A 49 -8.73 -2.14 8.50
C VAL A 49 -8.97 -1.86 7.01
N VAL A 50 -8.46 -2.71 6.12
CA VAL A 50 -8.72 -2.63 4.68
C VAL A 50 -9.81 -3.63 4.34
N ALA A 51 -10.92 -3.14 3.76
CA ALA A 51 -12.05 -4.00 3.46
C ALA A 51 -11.73 -5.03 2.38
N THR A 52 -11.23 -4.56 1.23
CA THR A 52 -10.88 -5.41 0.08
C THR A 52 -9.80 -4.72 -0.76
N TRP A 53 -9.30 -5.42 -1.79
CA TRP A 53 -8.35 -4.84 -2.73
C TRP A 53 -8.97 -3.64 -3.49
N GLN A 54 -10.29 -3.64 -3.72
CA GLN A 54 -10.98 -2.53 -4.38
C GLN A 54 -10.87 -1.23 -3.58
N HIS A 55 -10.89 -1.34 -2.26
CA HIS A 55 -10.68 -0.20 -1.36
C HIS A 55 -9.34 0.50 -1.66
N LEU A 56 -8.28 -0.29 -1.82
CA LEU A 56 -6.95 0.25 -2.11
C LEU A 56 -6.83 0.77 -3.54
N LEU A 57 -7.42 0.07 -4.51
CA LEU A 57 -7.42 0.53 -5.90
C LEU A 57 -8.11 1.89 -6.02
N PHE A 58 -9.25 2.05 -5.37
CA PHE A 58 -9.97 3.32 -5.35
C PHE A 58 -9.12 4.44 -4.73
N ALA A 59 -8.41 4.13 -3.65
CA ALA A 59 -7.54 5.10 -2.99
C ALA A 59 -6.38 5.53 -3.90
N ILE A 60 -5.78 4.60 -4.64
CA ILE A 60 -4.71 4.90 -5.62
C ILE A 60 -5.23 5.87 -6.69
N ILE A 61 -6.36 5.53 -7.31
CA ILE A 61 -6.93 6.35 -8.39
C ILE A 61 -7.30 7.74 -7.87
N SER A 62 -7.90 7.82 -6.70
CA SER A 62 -8.28 9.10 -6.09
C SER A 62 -7.06 9.97 -5.81
N ALA A 63 -5.98 9.37 -5.30
CA ALA A 63 -4.73 10.08 -5.05
C ALA A 63 -4.11 10.60 -6.34
N GLN A 64 -4.10 9.78 -7.40
CA GLN A 64 -3.57 10.19 -8.70
C GLN A 64 -4.36 11.36 -9.28
N LEU A 65 -5.69 11.32 -9.19
CA LEU A 65 -6.55 12.43 -9.64
C LEU A 65 -6.31 13.68 -8.81
N GLY A 66 -6.14 13.55 -7.50
CA GLY A 66 -5.84 14.67 -6.62
C GLY A 66 -4.54 15.37 -7.00
N PHE A 67 -3.48 14.62 -7.28
CA PHE A 67 -2.21 15.18 -7.73
C PHE A 67 -2.32 15.84 -9.11
N ARG A 68 -2.98 15.17 -10.05
CA ARG A 68 -3.16 15.72 -11.40
C ARG A 68 -3.93 17.05 -11.37
N ASN A 69 -4.92 17.16 -10.50
CA ASN A 69 -5.77 18.35 -10.38
C ASN A 69 -5.24 19.36 -9.36
N GLN A 70 -4.04 19.14 -8.82
CA GLN A 70 -3.39 20.01 -7.82
C GLN A 70 -4.26 20.23 -6.58
N LYS A 71 -5.00 19.20 -6.16
CA LYS A 71 -5.86 19.20 -4.97
C LYS A 71 -5.33 18.27 -3.88
N ASN A 72 -4.08 17.84 -3.99
CA ASN A 72 -3.47 16.96 -3.01
C ASN A 72 -3.23 17.69 -1.66
N ILE A 73 -3.40 16.96 -0.58
CA ILE A 73 -3.16 17.44 0.78
C ILE A 73 -1.71 17.21 1.18
N SER A 74 -1.16 16.06 0.84
CA SER A 74 0.22 15.69 1.18
C SER A 74 1.16 15.97 0.01
N LYS A 75 2.48 15.81 0.28
CA LYS A 75 3.52 16.06 -0.72
C LYS A 75 3.89 14.83 -1.55
N SER A 76 3.44 13.64 -1.15
CA SER A 76 3.77 12.40 -1.86
C SER A 76 2.50 11.65 -2.23
N ILE A 77 2.57 10.94 -3.38
CA ILE A 77 1.46 10.13 -3.86
C ILE A 77 1.18 8.96 -2.90
N GLU A 78 2.21 8.38 -2.30
CA GLU A 78 2.03 7.28 -1.34
C GLU A 78 1.31 7.75 -0.08
N MET A 79 1.60 8.94 0.41
CA MET A 79 0.91 9.49 1.58
C MET A 79 -0.51 9.91 1.22
N GLU A 80 -0.69 10.48 0.04
CA GLU A 80 -2.04 10.84 -0.44
C GLU A 80 -2.94 9.61 -0.55
N THR A 81 -2.38 8.50 -1.04
CA THR A 81 -3.11 7.23 -1.11
C THR A 81 -3.51 6.74 0.28
N LEU A 82 -2.64 6.89 1.26
CA LEU A 82 -2.96 6.53 2.65
C LEU A 82 -4.11 7.38 3.19
N LEU A 83 -4.10 8.69 2.90
CA LEU A 83 -5.18 9.61 3.29
C LEU A 83 -6.53 9.16 2.70
N TYR A 84 -6.57 8.88 1.39
CA TYR A 84 -7.80 8.42 0.76
C TYR A 84 -8.28 7.08 1.30
N ALA A 85 -7.36 6.15 1.52
CA ALA A 85 -7.71 4.83 2.06
C ALA A 85 -8.30 4.93 3.47
N SER A 86 -7.81 5.86 4.27
CA SER A 86 -8.28 6.07 5.65
C SER A 86 -9.53 6.94 5.74
N ALA A 87 -9.89 7.66 4.67
CA ALA A 87 -10.92 8.69 4.66
C ALA A 87 -10.65 9.82 5.68
N LYS A 88 -9.38 10.08 5.99
CA LYS A 88 -8.96 11.15 6.89
C LYS A 88 -8.30 12.27 6.10
N HIS A 89 -8.40 13.50 6.62
CA HIS A 89 -7.80 14.68 5.98
C HIS A 89 -6.50 15.12 6.62
N GLN A 90 -6.07 14.45 7.68
CA GLN A 90 -4.83 14.75 8.39
C GLN A 90 -3.90 13.55 8.39
N ILE A 91 -2.64 13.77 8.05
CA ILE A 91 -1.63 12.71 7.89
C ILE A 91 -1.49 11.87 9.17
N LYS A 92 -1.39 12.49 10.34
CA LYS A 92 -1.25 11.76 11.60
C LYS A 92 -2.43 10.85 11.89
N LYS A 93 -3.66 11.31 11.60
CA LYS A 93 -4.87 10.51 11.80
C LYS A 93 -4.95 9.35 10.81
N ALA A 94 -4.52 9.56 9.56
CA ALA A 94 -4.49 8.51 8.55
C ALA A 94 -3.51 7.41 8.95
N ILE A 95 -2.30 7.76 9.35
CA ILE A 95 -1.28 6.81 9.80
C ILE A 95 -1.79 6.00 10.98
N LYS A 96 -2.40 6.64 11.97
CA LYS A 96 -2.94 5.98 13.15
C LYS A 96 -4.09 5.05 12.80
N ASN A 97 -4.92 5.41 11.81
CA ASN A 97 -6.11 4.63 11.43
C ASN A 97 -5.74 3.41 10.60
N ILE A 98 -4.96 3.56 9.53
CA ILE A 98 -4.75 2.53 8.52
C ILE A 98 -3.27 2.19 8.28
N GLY A 99 -2.35 2.97 8.81
CA GLY A 99 -0.92 2.70 8.68
C GLY A 99 -0.51 1.44 9.43
N VAL A 100 0.63 0.86 9.02
CA VAL A 100 1.22 -0.29 9.71
C VAL A 100 1.66 0.12 11.12
N LYS A 101 1.35 -0.72 12.10
CA LYS A 101 1.65 -0.49 13.51
C LYS A 101 2.60 -1.56 14.05
N ASN A 102 3.19 -1.31 15.22
CA ASN A 102 4.14 -2.22 15.85
C ASN A 102 3.56 -3.62 16.13
N ASP A 103 2.25 -3.72 16.28
CA ASP A 103 1.59 -4.99 16.53
C ASP A 103 0.84 -5.53 15.31
N SER A 104 1.01 -4.92 14.14
CA SER A 104 0.37 -5.40 12.91
C SER A 104 0.90 -6.78 12.54
N THR A 105 0.00 -7.73 12.33
CA THR A 105 0.34 -9.10 11.92
C THR A 105 0.08 -9.37 10.46
N GLU A 106 -0.82 -8.58 9.86
CA GLU A 106 -1.13 -8.66 8.44
C GLU A 106 -1.01 -7.27 7.84
N VAL A 107 -0.33 -7.17 6.72
CA VAL A 107 -0.16 -5.91 6.01
C VAL A 107 -0.60 -6.05 4.57
N ALA A 108 -1.20 -4.99 4.04
CA ALA A 108 -1.44 -4.84 2.62
C ALA A 108 -0.29 -4.04 2.02
N LEU A 109 0.06 -4.35 0.78
CA LEU A 109 1.13 -3.71 0.04
C LEU A 109 0.61 -3.33 -1.34
N ILE A 110 0.84 -2.08 -1.73
CA ILE A 110 0.65 -1.66 -3.11
C ILE A 110 2.01 -1.27 -3.69
N ILE A 111 2.20 -1.63 -4.97
CA ILE A 111 3.41 -1.28 -5.74
C ILE A 111 2.92 -0.69 -7.06
N VAL A 112 3.35 0.53 -7.37
CA VAL A 112 2.92 1.23 -8.59
C VAL A 112 4.13 1.60 -9.42
N ALA A 113 4.10 1.25 -10.71
CA ALA A 113 5.16 1.54 -11.67
C ALA A 113 4.61 1.50 -13.09
N LYS A 114 5.36 2.05 -14.04
CA LYS A 114 4.97 2.04 -15.46
C LYS A 114 5.14 0.68 -16.11
N GLU A 115 5.96 -0.20 -15.55
CA GLU A 115 6.29 -1.50 -16.14
C GLU A 115 6.04 -2.63 -15.15
N ILE A 116 5.36 -3.68 -15.61
CA ILE A 116 5.07 -4.86 -14.77
C ILE A 116 6.36 -5.52 -14.29
N GLU A 117 7.40 -5.56 -15.12
CA GLU A 117 8.68 -6.15 -14.75
C GLU A 117 9.28 -5.48 -13.50
N LYS A 118 9.21 -4.16 -13.43
CA LYS A 118 9.70 -3.41 -12.26
C LYS A 118 8.89 -3.72 -11.01
N ILE A 119 7.58 -3.87 -11.16
CA ILE A 119 6.71 -4.27 -10.06
C ILE A 119 7.11 -5.65 -9.54
N ASN A 120 7.30 -6.62 -10.44
CA ASN A 120 7.66 -7.98 -10.06
C ASN A 120 9.02 -8.02 -9.36
N ASN A 121 9.99 -7.25 -9.84
CA ASN A 121 11.32 -7.17 -9.23
C ASN A 121 11.24 -6.59 -7.81
N VAL A 122 10.46 -5.53 -7.62
CA VAL A 122 10.27 -4.92 -6.32
C VAL A 122 9.53 -5.87 -5.37
N LEU A 123 8.47 -6.52 -5.84
CA LEU A 123 7.73 -7.47 -5.01
C LEU A 123 8.63 -8.63 -4.56
N SER A 124 9.45 -9.15 -5.47
CA SER A 124 10.40 -10.22 -5.15
C SER A 124 11.41 -9.76 -4.08
N ALA A 125 11.95 -8.56 -4.22
CA ALA A 125 12.90 -8.00 -3.25
C ALA A 125 12.26 -7.79 -1.88
N ILE A 126 11.03 -7.30 -1.84
CA ILE A 126 10.29 -7.09 -0.60
C ILE A 126 9.99 -8.44 0.07
N SER A 127 9.52 -9.42 -0.68
CA SER A 127 9.21 -10.76 -0.16
C SER A 127 10.47 -11.42 0.43
N LYS A 128 11.61 -11.25 -0.23
CA LYS A 128 12.89 -11.77 0.25
C LYS A 128 13.32 -11.08 1.55
N LYS A 129 13.16 -9.77 1.63
CA LYS A 129 13.50 -8.99 2.84
C LYS A 129 12.61 -9.38 4.01
N ILE A 130 11.32 -9.58 3.78
CA ILE A 130 10.36 -10.01 4.80
C ILE A 130 10.55 -11.49 5.16
N GLY A 131 11.02 -12.30 4.20
CA GLY A 131 11.20 -13.73 4.41
C GLY A 131 9.90 -14.52 4.25
N LYS A 132 8.92 -13.98 3.55
CA LYS A 132 7.61 -14.61 3.31
C LYS A 132 7.13 -14.32 1.90
N LYS A 133 6.28 -15.21 1.37
CA LYS A 133 5.61 -14.98 0.10
C LYS A 133 4.41 -14.06 0.33
N SER A 134 4.14 -13.21 -0.65
CA SER A 134 2.93 -12.39 -0.63
C SER A 134 1.70 -13.29 -0.81
N ASP A 135 0.58 -12.87 -0.23
CA ASP A 135 -0.68 -13.60 -0.24
C ASP A 135 -1.83 -12.63 -0.51
N GLY A 136 -2.35 -12.67 -1.74
CA GLY A 136 -3.47 -11.83 -2.14
C GLY A 136 -4.76 -12.08 -1.35
N LYS A 137 -4.88 -13.25 -0.73
CA LYS A 137 -6.07 -13.60 0.07
C LYS A 137 -6.24 -12.71 1.30
N VAL A 138 -5.16 -12.05 1.74
CA VAL A 138 -5.21 -11.08 2.83
C VAL A 138 -6.24 -9.97 2.54
N LEU A 139 -6.46 -9.68 1.26
CA LEU A 139 -7.33 -8.59 0.80
C LEU A 139 -8.66 -9.07 0.24
N GLU A 140 -8.98 -10.35 0.40
CA GLU A 140 -10.28 -10.86 0.04
C GLU A 140 -11.30 -10.51 1.12
N PHE A 141 -12.52 -10.24 0.69
CA PHE A 141 -13.63 -9.96 1.60
C PHE A 141 -13.87 -11.16 2.52
N SER A 142 -14.05 -10.88 3.81
CA SER A 142 -14.42 -11.90 4.80
C SER A 142 -15.35 -11.30 5.84
N ASP A 143 -16.16 -12.16 6.48
CA ASP A 143 -17.08 -11.72 7.54
C ASP A 143 -16.32 -11.06 8.70
N TYR A 144 -15.10 -11.51 8.95
CA TYR A 144 -14.23 -10.94 9.97
C TYR A 144 -13.98 -9.45 9.75
N LYS A 145 -13.83 -9.01 8.50
CA LYS A 145 -13.57 -7.60 8.17
C LYS A 145 -14.81 -6.73 8.14
N GLN A 146 -15.99 -7.33 8.16
CA GLN A 146 -17.27 -6.58 8.23
C GLN A 146 -17.52 -5.99 9.61
N GLU A 147 -16.98 -6.62 10.64
CA GLU A 147 -17.13 -6.18 12.01
C GLU A 147 -16.09 -5.11 12.38
#